data_26e202f2300af49d19a29124f7653e35
#
_entry.id   26e202f2300af49d19a29124f7653e35
#
_cell.length_a   1.000
_cell.length_b   1.000
_cell.length_c   1.000
_cell.angle_alpha   90.00
_cell.angle_beta   90.00
_cell.angle_gamma   90.00
#
_symmetry.space_group_name_H-M   'P 1'
#
loop_
_entity.id
_entity.type
_entity.pdbx_description
1 polymer ?
#
loop_
_entity_poly.entity_id
_entity_poly.type
_entity_poly.pdbx_seq_one_letter_code
_entity_poly.pdbx_strand_id
1 'polypeptide(L)' 'MDAGHLVELEGKVNKLLERHDKIKREKEQAEKRLQQRETEWHQLKGQIRQYERERIELRERLDKILGHLEQLDLA' A
#
# COMPACT_ATOMS: atom_id res chain seq x y z
N MET A 1 -6.83 32.92 43.83
CA MET A 1 -7.23 32.60 42.49
C MET A 1 -8.66 33.00 42.25
N ASP A 2 -8.89 33.73 41.22
CA ASP A 2 -10.18 34.19 40.79
C ASP A 2 -10.94 33.01 40.11
N ALA A 3 -12.27 32.95 40.31
CA ALA A 3 -13.09 31.93 39.68
C ALA A 3 -13.04 32.00 38.15
N GLY A 4 -12.92 33.19 37.58
CA GLY A 4 -12.73 33.39 36.14
C GLY A 4 -11.44 32.80 35.62
N HIS A 5 -10.38 32.83 36.42
CA HIS A 5 -9.08 32.23 36.06
C HIS A 5 -9.14 30.70 36.01
N LEU A 6 -9.88 30.09 36.95
CA LEU A 6 -10.12 28.63 36.93
C LEU A 6 -10.94 28.18 35.71
N VAL A 7 -11.93 28.97 35.33
CA VAL A 7 -12.75 28.69 34.12
C VAL A 7 -11.89 28.76 32.86
N GLU A 8 -10.99 29.72 32.76
CA GLU A 8 -10.03 29.81 31.65
C GLU A 8 -9.11 28.61 31.57
N LEU A 9 -8.58 28.16 32.73
CA LEU A 9 -7.72 26.98 32.81
C LEU A 9 -8.48 25.70 32.38
N GLU A 10 -9.70 25.51 32.83
CA GLU A 10 -10.56 24.40 32.41
C GLU A 10 -10.78 24.41 30.89
N GLY A 11 -11.05 25.59 30.33
CA GLY A 11 -11.24 25.75 28.89
C GLY A 11 -9.99 25.37 28.11
N LYS A 12 -8.81 25.76 28.59
CA LYS A 12 -7.54 25.40 27.96
C LYS A 12 -7.24 23.91 28.05
N VAL A 13 -7.48 23.31 29.20
CA VAL A 13 -7.30 21.87 29.42
C VAL A 13 -8.24 21.07 28.49
N ASN A 14 -9.50 21.48 28.41
CA ASN A 14 -10.47 20.82 27.51
C ASN A 14 -10.06 20.90 26.05
N LYS A 15 -9.55 22.05 25.60
CA LYS A 15 -9.03 22.19 24.23
C LYS A 15 -7.83 21.31 23.97
N LEU A 16 -6.92 21.17 24.94
CA LEU A 16 -5.77 20.27 24.81
C LEU A 16 -6.20 18.83 24.71
N LEU A 17 -7.18 18.40 25.51
CA LEU A 17 -7.71 17.04 25.46
C LEU A 17 -8.39 16.76 24.10
N GLU A 18 -9.17 17.70 23.59
CA GLU A 18 -9.81 17.56 22.27
C GLU A 18 -8.77 17.45 21.15
N ARG A 19 -7.72 18.27 21.18
CA ARG A 19 -6.63 18.20 20.22
C ARG A 19 -5.88 16.88 20.31
N HIS A 20 -5.62 16.43 21.52
CA HIS A 20 -4.96 15.15 21.75
C HIS A 20 -5.77 13.98 21.17
N ASP A 21 -7.06 13.95 21.43
CA ASP A 21 -7.95 12.94 20.89
C ASP A 21 -8.01 12.97 19.37
N LYS A 22 -8.06 14.15 18.79
CA LYS A 22 -8.05 14.36 17.34
C LYS A 22 -6.76 13.82 16.72
N ILE A 23 -5.61 14.16 17.28
CA ILE A 23 -4.31 13.69 16.80
C ILE A 23 -4.20 12.19 16.92
N LYS A 24 -4.67 11.62 18.01
CA LYS A 24 -4.69 10.18 18.23
C LYS A 24 -5.51 9.45 17.16
N ARG A 25 -6.71 9.97 16.82
CA ARG A 25 -7.56 9.42 15.75
C ARG A 25 -6.90 9.53 14.39
N GLU A 26 -6.30 10.67 14.10
CA GLU A 26 -5.58 10.89 12.84
C GLU A 26 -4.40 9.93 12.68
N LYS A 27 -3.67 9.71 13.78
CA LYS A 27 -2.58 8.74 13.82
C LYS A 27 -3.07 7.32 13.54
N GLU A 28 -4.15 6.88 14.20
CA GLU A 28 -4.73 5.56 14.00
C GLU A 28 -5.22 5.36 12.55
N GLN A 29 -5.84 6.38 11.98
CA GLN A 29 -6.26 6.36 10.57
C GLN A 29 -5.09 6.29 9.61
N ALA A 30 -4.03 7.05 9.88
CA ALA A 30 -2.81 7.03 9.08
C ALA A 30 -2.12 5.67 9.13
N GLU A 31 -2.05 5.05 10.30
CA GLU A 31 -1.50 3.70 10.47
C GLU A 31 -2.29 2.65 9.69
N LYS A 32 -3.63 2.73 9.71
CA LYS A 32 -4.49 1.84 8.93
C LYS A 32 -4.26 1.99 7.43
N ARG A 33 -4.18 3.22 6.95
CA ARG A 33 -3.90 3.49 5.53
C ARG A 33 -2.54 2.95 5.11
N LEU A 34 -1.54 3.11 5.97
CA LEU A 34 -0.20 2.60 5.73
C LEU A 34 -0.21 1.07 5.60
N GLN A 35 -0.88 0.38 6.52
CA GLN A 35 -1.03 -1.08 6.48
C GLN A 35 -1.74 -1.55 5.21
N GLN A 36 -2.82 -0.86 4.81
CA GLN A 36 -3.54 -1.17 3.58
C GLN A 36 -2.64 -1.01 2.36
N ARG A 37 -1.88 0.08 2.27
CA ARG A 37 -0.95 0.32 1.18
C ARG A 37 0.18 -0.69 1.13
N GLU A 38 0.71 -1.10 2.27
CA GLU A 38 1.71 -2.15 2.35
C GLU A 38 1.18 -3.48 1.83
N THR A 39 -0.06 -3.84 2.22
CA THR A 39 -0.72 -5.03 1.72
C THR A 39 -0.93 -4.98 0.21
N GLU A 40 -1.44 -3.87 -0.31
CA GLU A 40 -1.61 -3.66 -1.75
C GLU A 40 -0.28 -3.73 -2.51
N TRP A 41 0.76 -3.13 -1.97
CA TRP A 41 2.09 -3.17 -2.55
C TRP A 41 2.64 -4.59 -2.65
N HIS A 42 2.49 -5.38 -1.60
CA HIS A 42 2.90 -6.80 -1.61
C HIS A 42 2.10 -7.61 -2.63
N GLN A 43 0.79 -7.38 -2.74
CA GLN A 43 -0.06 -8.02 -3.74
C GLN A 43 0.37 -7.66 -5.15
N LEU A 44 0.60 -6.38 -5.43
CA LEU A 44 1.07 -5.92 -6.73
C LEU A 44 2.43 -6.50 -7.09
N LYS A 45 3.34 -6.55 -6.14
CA LYS A 45 4.66 -7.14 -6.33
C LYS A 45 4.57 -8.63 -6.67
N GLY A 46 3.66 -9.35 -6.01
CA GLY A 46 3.37 -10.76 -6.33
C GLY A 46 2.81 -10.94 -7.73
N GLN A 47 1.88 -10.08 -8.15
CA GLN A 47 1.31 -10.09 -9.49
C GLN A 47 2.35 -9.80 -10.57
N ILE A 48 3.22 -8.83 -10.35
CA ILE A 48 4.32 -8.52 -11.28
C ILE A 48 5.24 -9.73 -11.46
N ARG A 49 5.60 -10.41 -10.39
CA ARG A 49 6.42 -11.62 -10.47
C ARG A 49 5.74 -12.73 -11.26
N GLN A 50 4.43 -12.89 -11.08
CA GLN A 50 3.64 -13.85 -11.82
C GLN A 50 3.61 -13.52 -13.31
N TYR A 51 3.36 -12.28 -13.68
CA TYR A 51 3.37 -11.81 -15.07
C TYR A 51 4.74 -11.98 -15.72
N GLU A 52 5.81 -11.72 -15.00
CA GLU A 52 7.17 -11.95 -15.50
C GLU A 52 7.44 -13.41 -15.82
N ARG A 53 7.00 -14.33 -14.95
CA ARG A 53 7.11 -15.78 -15.20
C ARG A 53 6.28 -16.20 -16.42
N GLU A 54 5.04 -15.75 -16.51
CA GLU A 54 4.16 -16.04 -17.64
C GLU A 54 4.76 -15.51 -18.94
N ARG A 55 5.35 -14.34 -18.92
CA ARG A 55 6.02 -13.75 -20.08
C ARG A 55 7.22 -14.58 -20.52
N ILE A 56 8.02 -15.07 -19.61
CA ILE A 56 9.16 -15.95 -19.90
C ILE A 56 8.68 -17.27 -20.49
N GLU A 57 7.65 -17.88 -19.92
CA GLU A 57 7.05 -19.12 -20.44
C GLU A 57 6.50 -18.94 -21.85
N LEU A 58 5.80 -17.85 -22.11
CA LEU A 58 5.29 -17.53 -23.44
C LEU A 58 6.42 -17.35 -24.45
N ARG A 59 7.48 -16.67 -24.07
CA ARG A 59 8.66 -16.49 -24.92
C ARG A 59 9.30 -17.82 -25.28
N GLU A 60 9.47 -18.71 -24.30
CA GLU A 60 10.03 -20.04 -24.51
C GLU A 60 9.15 -20.88 -25.46
N ARG A 61 7.83 -20.82 -25.31
CA ARG A 61 6.90 -21.50 -26.22
C ARG A 61 6.98 -20.95 -27.64
N LEU A 62 7.05 -19.64 -27.79
CA LEU A 62 7.21 -19.00 -29.08
C LEU A 62 8.53 -19.40 -29.75
N ASP A 63 9.61 -19.42 -29.01
CA ASP A 63 10.92 -19.84 -29.52
C ASP A 63 10.90 -21.31 -30.00
N LYS A 64 10.23 -22.20 -29.28
CA LYS A 64 10.03 -23.59 -29.70
C LYS A 64 9.22 -23.69 -30.97
N ILE A 65 8.13 -22.96 -31.07
CA ILE A 65 7.28 -22.94 -32.26
C ILE A 65 8.06 -22.45 -33.49
N LEU A 66 8.79 -21.35 -33.32
CA LEU A 66 9.64 -20.79 -34.37
C LEU A 66 10.74 -21.77 -34.79
N GLY A 67 11.37 -22.45 -33.84
CA GLY A 67 12.35 -23.49 -34.13
C GLY A 67 11.77 -24.66 -34.94
N HIS A 68 10.54 -25.12 -34.63
CA HIS A 68 9.86 -26.15 -35.38
C HIS A 68 9.50 -25.70 -36.80
N LEU A 69 9.05 -24.45 -36.95
CA LEU A 69 8.74 -23.88 -38.25
C LEU A 69 10.00 -23.77 -39.13
N GLU A 70 11.11 -23.34 -38.56
CA GLU A 70 12.39 -23.31 -39.29
C GLU A 70 12.85 -24.67 -39.74
N GLN A 71 12.69 -25.71 -38.91
CA GLN A 71 12.99 -27.09 -39.30
C GLN A 71 12.12 -27.61 -40.45
N LEU A 72 10.85 -27.22 -40.47
CA LEU A 72 9.93 -27.59 -41.53
C LEU A 72 10.29 -26.88 -42.84
N ASP A 73 10.74 -25.66 -42.82
CA ASP A 73 11.18 -24.92 -43.99
C ASP A 73 12.47 -25.48 -44.59
N LEU A 74 13.35 -26.05 -43.76
CA LEU A 74 14.59 -26.69 -44.19
C LEU A 74 14.41 -28.10 -44.73
N ALA A 75 13.28 -28.71 -44.41
CA ALA A 75 12.94 -30.03 -44.89
C ALA A 75 12.26 -29.94 -46.24
#